data_70855bdaeb1370fb7f59ea965dcb1a20
#
_entry.id   70855bdaeb1370fb7f59ea965dcb1a20
#
_cell.length_a   1.000
_cell.length_b   1.000
_cell.length_c   1.000
_cell.angle_alpha   90.00
_cell.angle_beta   90.00
_cell.angle_gamma   90.00
#
_symmetry.space_group_name_H-M   'P 1'
#
loop_
_entity.id
_entity.type
_entity.pdbx_description
1 polymer ?
#
loop_
_entity_poly.entity_id
_entity_poly.type
_entity_poly.pdbx_seq_one_letter_code
_entity_poly.pdbx_strand_id
1 'polypeptide(L)'
;IIYRKLFPVILTDNGASFKDPAIFERPEGELLSRVFYCDPMASWQKGRLEKNHEFIRYIIPKGTTFAGLDQEQITLITNHINSVARASLNGCTPFELALLLIDRKLLDLCQLERIPANQVILKPSLLKK
;
A
#
# COMPACT_ATOMS: atom_id res chain seq x y z
N ILE A 1 -17.44 1.73 10.60
CA ILE A 1 -17.58 3.13 10.13
C ILE A 1 -16.28 3.61 9.49
N ILE A 2 -15.15 3.40 10.16
CA ILE A 2 -13.84 3.79 9.62
C ILE A 2 -13.54 3.03 8.33
N TYR A 3 -13.81 1.74 8.30
CA TYR A 3 -13.58 0.90 7.11
C TYR A 3 -14.30 1.45 5.87
N ARG A 4 -15.58 1.83 6.03
CA ARG A 4 -16.36 2.40 4.92
C ARG A 4 -15.76 3.71 4.41
N LYS A 5 -15.24 4.54 5.29
CA LYS A 5 -14.61 5.81 4.90
C LYS A 5 -13.29 5.61 4.17
N LEU A 6 -12.51 4.60 4.60
CA LEU A 6 -11.18 4.35 4.04
C LEU A 6 -11.24 3.56 2.73
N PHE A 7 -12.14 2.58 2.69
CA PHE A 7 -12.22 1.63 1.58
C PHE A 7 -13.63 1.57 1.00
N PRO A 8 -14.18 2.72 0.54
CA PRO A 8 -15.51 2.68 -0.09
C PRO A 8 -15.55 1.81 -1.33
N VAL A 9 -14.42 1.75 -2.04
CA VAL A 9 -14.24 0.95 -3.24
C VAL A 9 -12.89 0.25 -3.17
N ILE A 10 -12.86 -1.02 -3.52
CA ILE A 10 -11.64 -1.82 -3.63
C ILE A 10 -11.54 -2.33 -5.06
N LEU A 11 -10.45 -2.01 -5.75
CA LEU A 11 -10.16 -2.51 -7.09
C LEU A 11 -9.06 -3.56 -7.00
N THR A 12 -9.31 -4.74 -7.53
CA THR A 12 -8.36 -5.84 -7.45
C THR A 12 -8.32 -6.64 -8.75
N ASP A 13 -7.35 -7.53 -8.86
CA ASP A 13 -7.27 -8.50 -9.96
C ASP A 13 -8.12 -9.73 -9.64
N ASN A 14 -8.06 -10.74 -10.52
CA ASN A 14 -8.79 -12.00 -10.37
C ASN A 14 -7.99 -13.07 -9.62
N GLY A 15 -7.01 -12.67 -8.80
CA GLY A 15 -6.20 -13.58 -8.01
C GLY A 15 -7.03 -14.40 -7.03
N ALA A 16 -6.50 -15.57 -6.66
CA ALA A 16 -7.20 -16.49 -5.75
C ALA A 16 -7.55 -15.85 -4.39
N SER A 17 -6.73 -14.93 -3.92
CA SER A 17 -6.95 -14.22 -2.65
C SER A 17 -8.17 -13.30 -2.67
N PHE A 18 -8.67 -12.95 -3.85
CA PHE A 18 -9.77 -12.00 -4.03
C PHE A 18 -11.04 -12.62 -4.60
N LYS A 19 -11.13 -13.96 -4.65
CA LYS A 19 -12.28 -14.67 -5.24
C LYS A 19 -13.57 -14.49 -4.46
N ASP A 20 -13.47 -14.31 -3.14
CA ASP A 20 -14.64 -14.09 -2.29
C ASP A 20 -14.74 -12.61 -1.93
N PRO A 21 -15.55 -11.82 -2.64
CA PRO A 21 -15.68 -10.41 -2.35
C PRO A 21 -16.32 -10.11 -1.00
N ALA A 22 -17.09 -11.04 -0.46
CA ALA A 22 -17.78 -10.83 0.81
C ALA A 22 -16.81 -10.56 1.96
N ILE A 23 -15.64 -11.15 1.94
CA ILE A 23 -14.60 -10.94 2.96
C ILE A 23 -14.24 -9.44 3.06
N PHE A 24 -14.17 -8.76 1.93
CA PHE A 24 -13.79 -7.34 1.84
C PHE A 24 -15.00 -6.41 1.89
N GLU A 25 -16.14 -6.83 1.28
CA GLU A 25 -17.35 -6.01 1.25
C GLU A 25 -18.08 -6.02 2.58
N ARG A 26 -18.05 -7.14 3.28
CA ARG A 26 -18.81 -7.37 4.52
C ARG A 26 -17.95 -7.94 5.63
N PRO A 27 -16.86 -7.24 6.03
CA PRO A 27 -15.94 -7.77 7.05
C PRO A 27 -16.61 -8.06 8.40
N GLU A 28 -17.70 -7.36 8.69
CA GLU A 28 -18.47 -7.55 9.92
C GLU A 28 -19.94 -7.93 9.64
N GLY A 29 -20.20 -8.51 8.46
CA GLY A 29 -21.53 -8.91 8.05
C GLY A 29 -22.36 -7.81 7.39
N GLU A 30 -22.00 -6.55 7.59
CA GLU A 30 -22.67 -5.39 7.01
C GLU A 30 -21.91 -4.90 5.76
N LEU A 31 -22.65 -4.45 4.73
CA LEU A 31 -22.02 -3.96 3.51
C LEU A 31 -21.32 -2.63 3.75
N LEU A 32 -19.99 -2.65 3.81
CA LEU A 32 -19.16 -1.48 4.09
C LEU A 32 -18.32 -1.02 2.90
N SER A 33 -18.12 -1.88 1.91
CA SER A 33 -17.27 -1.61 0.75
C SER A 33 -17.86 -2.25 -0.51
N ARG A 34 -17.33 -1.88 -1.68
CA ARG A 34 -17.65 -2.52 -2.95
C ARG A 34 -16.36 -2.97 -3.62
N VAL A 35 -16.32 -4.23 -4.02
CA VAL A 35 -15.16 -4.81 -4.72
C VAL A 35 -15.43 -4.82 -6.22
N PHE A 36 -14.48 -4.31 -6.99
CA PHE A 36 -14.48 -4.34 -8.45
C PHE A 36 -13.24 -5.10 -8.91
N TYR A 37 -13.39 -5.88 -9.96
CA TYR A 37 -12.31 -6.67 -10.53
C TYR A 37 -11.83 -6.03 -11.82
N CYS A 38 -10.52 -6.02 -12.04
CA CYS A 38 -9.95 -5.65 -13.34
C CYS A 38 -10.31 -6.71 -14.37
N ASP A 39 -10.42 -6.30 -15.64
CA ASP A 39 -10.60 -7.25 -16.73
C ASP A 39 -9.38 -8.17 -16.83
N PRO A 40 -9.57 -9.43 -17.25
CA PRO A 40 -8.44 -10.33 -17.46
C PRO A 40 -7.40 -9.72 -18.41
N MET A 41 -6.12 -9.88 -18.09
CA MET A 41 -4.99 -9.37 -18.87
C MET A 41 -4.95 -7.85 -19.04
N ALA A 42 -5.70 -7.11 -18.23
CA ALA A 42 -5.75 -5.64 -18.28
C ALA A 42 -4.98 -5.00 -17.12
N SER A 43 -3.69 -5.33 -16.98
CA SER A 43 -2.83 -4.81 -15.91
C SER A 43 -2.75 -3.28 -15.91
N TRP A 44 -2.92 -2.64 -17.07
CA TRP A 44 -2.92 -1.19 -17.18
C TRP A 44 -4.05 -0.52 -16.37
N GLN A 45 -5.10 -1.25 -16.01
CA GLN A 45 -6.16 -0.72 -15.14
C GLN A 45 -5.68 -0.43 -13.72
N LYS A 46 -4.53 -1.01 -13.32
CA LYS A 46 -3.90 -0.77 -12.02
C LYS A 46 -2.47 -0.23 -12.16
N GLY A 47 -2.21 0.53 -13.21
CA GLY A 47 -0.86 1.01 -13.52
C GLY A 47 -0.17 1.74 -12.36
N ARG A 48 -0.92 2.50 -11.55
CA ARG A 48 -0.35 3.21 -10.40
C ARG A 48 0.10 2.28 -9.28
N LEU A 49 -0.57 1.13 -9.14
CA LEU A 49 -0.19 0.11 -8.16
C LEU A 49 1.13 -0.57 -8.54
N GLU A 50 1.40 -0.72 -9.83
CA GLU A 50 2.64 -1.32 -10.32
C GLU A 50 3.87 -0.53 -9.89
N LYS A 51 3.76 0.79 -9.76
CA LYS A 51 4.86 1.62 -9.27
C LYS A 51 5.23 1.28 -7.84
N ASN A 52 4.26 0.97 -6.98
CA ASN A 52 4.52 0.49 -5.63
C ASN A 52 5.25 -0.85 -5.63
N HIS A 53 4.85 -1.77 -6.52
CA HIS A 53 5.53 -3.05 -6.67
C HIS A 53 6.98 -2.85 -7.10
N GLU A 54 7.25 -1.93 -7.99
CA GLU A 54 8.60 -1.57 -8.42
C GLU A 54 9.45 -1.10 -7.23
N PHE A 55 8.92 -0.19 -6.41
CA PHE A 55 9.62 0.29 -5.21
C PHE A 55 9.89 -0.83 -4.21
N ILE A 56 8.94 -1.74 -4.02
CA ILE A 56 9.15 -2.91 -3.17
C ILE A 56 10.32 -3.75 -3.70
N ARG A 57 10.42 -3.93 -5.01
CA ARG A 57 11.48 -4.71 -5.64
C ARG A 57 12.86 -4.04 -5.60
N TYR A 58 12.93 -2.73 -5.42
CA TYR A 58 14.21 -2.07 -5.14
C TYR A 58 14.77 -2.47 -3.78
N ILE A 59 13.91 -2.70 -2.80
CA ILE A 59 14.30 -3.09 -1.44
C ILE A 59 14.43 -4.61 -1.33
N ILE A 60 13.49 -5.35 -1.93
CA ILE A 60 13.47 -6.81 -1.93
C ILE A 60 13.50 -7.28 -3.40
N PRO A 61 14.70 -7.51 -3.98
CA PRO A 61 14.84 -7.89 -5.39
C PRO A 61 14.13 -9.21 -5.72
N LYS A 62 13.83 -9.39 -7.00
CA LYS A 62 13.28 -10.66 -7.51
C LYS A 62 14.19 -11.82 -7.14
N GLY A 63 13.59 -12.95 -6.77
CA GLY A 63 14.34 -14.13 -6.33
C GLY A 63 14.66 -14.13 -4.84
N THR A 64 14.46 -13.00 -4.15
CA THR A 64 14.58 -12.92 -2.70
C THR A 64 13.21 -13.21 -2.07
N THR A 65 13.18 -14.04 -1.04
CA THR A 65 11.94 -14.37 -0.36
C THR A 65 11.48 -13.25 0.56
N PHE A 66 10.15 -13.11 0.70
CA PHE A 66 9.55 -12.26 1.74
C PHE A 66 9.47 -12.98 3.09
N ALA A 67 9.80 -14.27 3.14
CA ALA A 67 9.79 -15.03 4.39
C ALA A 67 10.81 -14.45 5.37
N GLY A 68 10.44 -14.41 6.64
CA GLY A 68 11.29 -13.87 7.69
C GLY A 68 11.18 -12.37 7.91
N LEU A 69 10.36 -11.66 7.12
CA LEU A 69 10.06 -10.25 7.41
C LEU A 69 9.10 -10.16 8.58
N ASP A 70 9.45 -9.36 9.57
CA ASP A 70 8.56 -9.07 10.69
C ASP A 70 7.74 -7.79 10.41
N GLN A 71 6.80 -7.48 11.31
CA GLN A 71 5.93 -6.32 11.14
C GLN A 71 6.71 -5.00 11.16
N GLU A 72 7.77 -4.90 11.95
CA GLU A 72 8.61 -3.69 11.99
C GLU A 72 9.29 -3.44 10.66
N GLN A 73 9.81 -4.49 10.02
CA GLN A 73 10.45 -4.39 8.71
C GLN A 73 9.45 -4.01 7.63
N ILE A 74 8.25 -4.57 7.66
CA ILE A 74 7.18 -4.23 6.71
C ILE A 74 6.78 -2.76 6.88
N THR A 75 6.62 -2.31 8.12
CA THR A 75 6.29 -0.91 8.41
C THR A 75 7.42 0.03 7.95
N LEU A 76 8.67 -0.34 8.17
CA LEU A 76 9.82 0.42 7.71
C LEU A 76 9.82 0.57 6.18
N ILE A 77 9.62 -0.53 5.46
CA ILE A 77 9.53 -0.52 3.99
C ILE A 77 8.39 0.41 3.54
N THR A 78 7.22 0.27 4.14
CA THR A 78 6.04 1.06 3.83
C THR A 78 6.30 2.55 4.03
N ASN A 79 6.91 2.94 5.14
CA ASN A 79 7.21 4.32 5.45
C ASN A 79 8.19 4.94 4.45
N HIS A 80 9.22 4.20 4.04
CA HIS A 80 10.16 4.69 3.03
C HIS A 80 9.49 4.85 1.67
N ILE A 81 8.70 3.86 1.23
CA ILE A 81 7.98 3.93 -0.05
C ILE A 81 6.98 5.09 -0.06
N ASN A 82 6.24 5.28 1.02
CA ASN A 82 5.23 6.33 1.12
C ASN A 82 5.83 7.72 1.31
N SER A 83 7.13 7.83 1.51
CA SER A 83 7.84 9.09 1.65
C SER A 83 8.58 9.49 0.36
N VAL A 84 8.31 8.81 -0.76
CA VAL A 84 8.85 9.18 -2.08
C VAL A 84 7.88 10.11 -2.79
N ALA A 85 8.37 11.28 -3.19
CA ALA A 85 7.58 12.22 -4.00
C ALA A 85 7.25 11.60 -5.36
N ARG A 86 6.03 11.82 -5.86
CA ARG A 86 5.55 11.22 -7.11
C ARG A 86 4.99 12.26 -8.05
N ALA A 87 5.41 12.19 -9.32
CA ALA A 87 4.91 13.07 -10.36
C ALA A 87 3.38 12.94 -10.52
N SER A 88 2.85 11.72 -10.42
CA SER A 88 1.41 11.46 -10.50
C SER A 88 0.60 12.11 -9.37
N LEU A 89 1.27 12.55 -8.31
CA LEU A 89 0.67 13.25 -7.16
C LEU A 89 1.15 14.71 -7.08
N ASN A 90 1.51 15.29 -8.21
CA ASN A 90 2.02 16.67 -8.30
C ASN A 90 3.24 16.94 -7.41
N GLY A 91 4.12 15.94 -7.28
CA GLY A 91 5.33 16.04 -6.47
C GLY A 91 5.11 15.78 -4.97
N CYS A 92 3.88 15.50 -4.56
CA CYS A 92 3.62 15.12 -3.17
C CYS A 92 3.95 13.66 -2.92
N THR A 93 4.23 13.33 -1.66
CA THR A 93 4.37 11.93 -1.25
C THR A 93 3.00 11.34 -0.92
N PRO A 94 2.83 10.01 -1.01
CA PRO A 94 1.62 9.37 -0.53
C PRO A 94 1.30 9.70 0.93
N PHE A 95 2.32 9.79 1.79
CA PHE A 95 2.12 10.12 3.20
C PHE A 95 1.57 11.54 3.38
N GLU A 96 2.07 12.52 2.64
CA GLU A 96 1.56 13.90 2.69
C GLU A 96 0.08 13.96 2.33
N LEU A 97 -0.33 13.23 1.28
CA LEU A 97 -1.74 13.15 0.90
C LEU A 97 -2.57 12.43 1.95
N ALA A 98 -2.03 11.38 2.56
CA ALA A 98 -2.72 10.67 3.62
C ALA A 98 -3.01 11.58 4.82
N LEU A 99 -2.10 12.48 5.16
CA LEU A 99 -2.32 13.45 6.24
C LEU A 99 -3.49 14.39 5.96
N LEU A 100 -3.78 14.66 4.68
CA LEU A 100 -4.90 15.52 4.28
C LEU A 100 -6.22 14.77 4.20
N LEU A 101 -6.19 13.48 3.83
CA LEU A 101 -7.39 12.72 3.48
C LEU A 101 -7.82 11.72 4.55
N ILE A 102 -6.92 11.33 5.43
CA ILE A 102 -7.14 10.27 6.42
C ILE A 102 -6.91 10.83 7.82
N ASP A 103 -7.68 10.33 8.80
CA ASP A 103 -7.52 10.73 10.20
C ASP A 103 -6.11 10.35 10.69
N ARG A 104 -5.41 11.31 11.25
CA ARG A 104 -4.06 11.15 11.81
C ARG A 104 -3.98 9.99 12.80
N LYS A 105 -5.03 9.79 13.60
CA LYS A 105 -5.07 8.70 14.58
C LYS A 105 -4.89 7.34 13.93
N LEU A 106 -5.44 7.14 12.72
CA LEU A 106 -5.29 5.88 12.00
C LEU A 106 -3.85 5.69 11.55
N LEU A 107 -3.23 6.74 11.04
CA LEU A 107 -1.82 6.68 10.63
C LEU A 107 -0.91 6.34 11.80
N ASP A 108 -1.18 6.92 12.97
CA ASP A 108 -0.42 6.63 14.18
C ASP A 108 -0.63 5.19 14.67
N LEU A 109 -1.87 4.68 14.60
CA LEU A 109 -2.18 3.29 14.95
C LEU A 109 -1.43 2.30 14.07
N CYS A 110 -1.27 2.62 12.78
CA CYS A 110 -0.53 1.78 11.85
C CYS A 110 0.99 2.05 11.90
N GLN A 111 1.44 2.91 12.81
CA GLN A 111 2.85 3.29 12.95
C GLN A 111 3.43 3.89 11.66
N LEU A 112 2.60 4.56 10.88
CA LEU A 112 3.01 5.21 9.65
C LEU A 112 3.60 6.58 9.99
N GLU A 113 4.80 6.86 9.47
CA GLU A 113 5.50 8.09 9.73
C GLU A 113 6.22 8.59 8.49
N ARG A 114 6.52 9.88 8.49
CA ARG A 114 7.28 10.50 7.41
C ARG A 114 8.77 10.21 7.58
N ILE A 115 9.40 9.78 6.49
CA ILE A 115 10.85 9.70 6.42
C ILE A 115 11.35 10.94 5.64
N PRO A 116 12.27 11.73 6.20
CA PRO A 116 12.83 12.87 5.48
C PRO A 116 13.42 12.45 4.12
N ALA A 117 13.27 13.30 3.09
CA ALA A 117 13.66 12.95 1.74
C ALA A 117 15.12 12.49 1.62
N ASN A 118 16.01 13.09 2.39
CA ASN A 118 17.44 12.74 2.38
C ASN A 118 17.76 11.44 3.15
N GLN A 119 16.78 10.85 3.82
CA GLN A 119 16.92 9.60 4.58
C GLN A 119 16.18 8.44 3.95
N VAL A 120 15.45 8.67 2.86
CA VAL A 120 14.72 7.61 2.15
C VAL A 120 15.73 6.66 1.49
N ILE A 121 15.58 5.36 1.78
CA ILE A 121 16.43 4.31 1.23
C ILE A 121 15.55 3.29 0.50
N LEU A 122 15.72 3.18 -0.81
CA LEU A 122 15.03 2.20 -1.64
C LEU A 122 16.03 1.17 -2.17
N LYS A 123 16.74 0.53 -1.25
CA LYS A 123 17.77 -0.47 -1.54
C LYS A 123 17.68 -1.60 -0.52
N PRO A 124 18.23 -2.78 -0.85
CA PRO A 124 18.25 -3.89 0.11
C PRO A 124 18.94 -3.56 1.44
N SER A 125 19.83 -2.57 1.45
CA SER A 125 20.51 -2.14 2.68
C SER A 125 19.55 -1.58 3.74
N LEU A 126 18.32 -1.19 3.37
CA LEU A 126 17.33 -0.73 4.33
C LEU A 126 17.04 -1.76 5.42
N LEU A 127 17.03 -3.04 5.05
CA LEU A 127 16.70 -4.14 5.96
C LEU A 127 17.93 -4.74 6.66
N LYS A 128 19.12 -4.27 6.33
CA LYS A 128 20.36 -4.71 7.00
C LYS A 128 20.59 -3.90 8.26
N LYS A 129 20.80 -4.60 9.33
CA LYS A 129 21.19 -3.98 10.59
C LYS A 129 22.68 -3.74 10.65
#